data_120632ff0443deb0d1532c29611ec401
#
_entry.id   120632ff0443deb0d1532c29611ec401
#
_cell.length_a   1.000
_cell.length_b   1.000
_cell.length_c   1.000
_cell.angle_alpha   90.00
_cell.angle_beta   90.00
_cell.angle_gamma   90.00
#
_symmetry.space_group_name_H-M   'P 1'
#
loop_
_entity.id
_entity.type
_entity.pdbx_description
1 polymer ?
#
loop_
_entity_poly.entity_id
_entity_poly.type
_entity_poly.pdbx_seq_one_letter_code
_entity_poly.pdbx_strand_id
1 'polypeptide(L)'
;MTDHAALESRLSLGENLQRASRRWRKLMIRGLKRYGYGDIRPSFAPVLLPLSREDGLPIGELGRRSGLSKQAMTEIVRLMEKRELVRTCRDEQDSRVIRVHLAPRGRAFPLVAREVLAEIEALLRTHLDEADLTAMERALQTLSRLGER
;
A
#
# COMPACT_ATOMS: atom_id res chain seq x y z
N MET A 1 -16.94 -22.88 32.46
CA MET A 1 -15.65 -22.19 32.64
C MET A 1 -14.72 -22.22 31.40
N THR A 2 -14.97 -23.12 30.45
CA THR A 2 -14.13 -23.30 29.24
C THR A 2 -14.40 -22.30 28.12
N ASP A 3 -15.56 -21.64 28.11
CA ASP A 3 -15.99 -20.80 26.99
C ASP A 3 -15.44 -19.35 27.07
N HIS A 4 -15.24 -18.84 28.28
CA HIS A 4 -14.76 -17.47 28.49
C HIS A 4 -13.26 -17.30 28.13
N ALA A 5 -12.41 -18.24 28.54
CA ALA A 5 -11.00 -18.23 28.21
C ALA A 5 -10.74 -18.43 26.69
N ALA A 6 -11.56 -19.25 26.03
CA ALA A 6 -11.53 -19.42 24.58
C ALA A 6 -11.98 -18.15 23.83
N LEU A 7 -12.96 -17.43 24.36
CA LEU A 7 -13.41 -16.16 23.81
C LEU A 7 -12.36 -15.06 23.99
N GLU A 8 -11.75 -14.94 25.17
CA GLU A 8 -10.66 -14.01 25.44
C GLU A 8 -9.45 -14.27 24.53
N SER A 9 -9.08 -15.55 24.31
CA SER A 9 -8.00 -15.92 23.39
C SER A 9 -8.33 -15.52 21.95
N ARG A 10 -9.56 -15.67 21.50
CA ARG A 10 -10.00 -15.28 20.15
C ARG A 10 -10.05 -13.76 19.96
N LEU A 11 -10.51 -13.03 20.96
CA LEU A 11 -10.49 -11.56 20.97
C LEU A 11 -9.04 -11.05 20.94
N SER A 12 -8.11 -11.71 21.66
CA SER A 12 -6.69 -11.34 21.69
C SER A 12 -6.01 -11.47 20.34
N LEU A 13 -6.39 -12.45 19.49
CA LEU A 13 -5.86 -12.59 18.14
C LEU A 13 -6.20 -11.38 17.27
N GLY A 14 -7.47 -10.96 17.25
CA GLY A 14 -7.91 -9.80 16.47
C GLY A 14 -7.28 -8.50 16.95
N GLU A 15 -7.19 -8.32 18.28
CA GLU A 15 -6.53 -7.16 18.87
C GLU A 15 -5.04 -7.10 18.53
N ASN A 16 -4.35 -8.23 18.62
CA ASN A 16 -2.93 -8.36 18.30
C ASN A 16 -2.68 -8.05 16.81
N LEU A 17 -3.52 -8.56 15.91
CA LEU A 17 -3.43 -8.28 14.48
C LEU A 17 -3.62 -6.79 14.20
N GLN A 18 -4.61 -6.16 14.81
CA GLN A 18 -4.84 -4.72 14.65
C GLN A 18 -3.68 -3.90 15.23
N ARG A 19 -3.13 -4.29 16.38
CA ARG A 19 -1.99 -3.64 17.02
C ARG A 19 -0.74 -3.77 16.16
N ALA A 20 -0.46 -4.96 15.63
CA ALA A 20 0.64 -5.23 14.71
C ALA A 20 0.50 -4.41 13.42
N SER A 21 -0.69 -4.38 12.82
CA SER A 21 -0.98 -3.57 11.62
C SER A 21 -0.76 -2.07 11.86
N ARG A 22 -1.21 -1.54 13.01
CA ARG A 22 -0.95 -0.13 13.37
C ARG A 22 0.54 0.13 13.56
N ARG A 23 1.27 -0.81 14.17
CA ARG A 23 2.73 -0.67 14.39
C ARG A 23 3.48 -0.71 13.08
N TRP A 24 3.16 -1.67 12.20
CA TRP A 24 3.71 -1.76 10.85
C TRP A 24 3.55 -0.46 10.07
N ARG A 25 2.32 0.09 10.05
CA ARG A 25 2.03 1.36 9.39
C ARG A 25 2.89 2.51 9.93
N LYS A 26 3.06 2.59 11.27
CA LYS A 26 3.93 3.60 11.89
C LYS A 26 5.39 3.44 11.48
N LEU A 27 5.90 2.22 11.40
CA LEU A 27 7.27 1.95 10.95
C LEU A 27 7.45 2.38 9.49
N MET A 28 6.53 2.00 8.61
CA MET A 28 6.51 2.42 7.20
C MET A 28 6.50 3.94 7.05
N ILE A 29 5.58 4.63 7.70
CA ILE A 29 5.49 6.11 7.63
C ILE A 29 6.78 6.76 8.12
N ARG A 30 7.34 6.27 9.21
CA ARG A 30 8.57 6.79 9.79
C ARG A 30 9.78 6.57 8.88
N GLY A 31 9.88 5.38 8.28
CA GLY A 31 10.89 5.06 7.27
C GLY A 31 10.76 5.95 6.03
N LEU A 32 9.58 6.00 5.42
CA LEU A 32 9.31 6.83 4.25
C LEU A 32 9.60 8.31 4.50
N LYS A 33 9.30 8.82 5.69
CA LYS A 33 9.58 10.23 6.07
C LYS A 33 11.07 10.56 6.01
N ARG A 34 11.96 9.64 6.41
CA ARG A 34 13.42 9.85 6.33
C ARG A 34 13.92 10.05 4.90
N TYR A 35 13.23 9.44 3.93
CA TYR A 35 13.53 9.56 2.50
C TYR A 35 12.71 10.66 1.79
N GLY A 36 12.02 11.53 2.54
CA GLY A 36 11.23 12.61 1.95
C GLY A 36 9.84 12.20 1.43
N TYR A 37 9.36 11.00 1.78
CA TYR A 37 8.05 10.45 1.35
C TYR A 37 7.04 10.36 2.50
N GLY A 38 7.17 11.19 3.53
CA GLY A 38 6.24 11.17 4.68
C GLY A 38 4.81 11.61 4.35
N ASP A 39 4.58 12.14 3.17
CA ASP A 39 3.28 12.54 2.63
C ASP A 39 2.58 11.46 1.79
N ILE A 40 3.20 10.29 1.61
CA ILE A 40 2.60 9.14 0.93
C ILE A 40 1.46 8.58 1.80
N ARG A 41 0.32 8.34 1.15
CA ARG A 41 -0.89 7.77 1.78
C ARG A 41 -1.20 6.39 1.22
N PRO A 42 -1.77 5.48 2.01
CA PRO A 42 -2.23 4.18 1.52
C PRO A 42 -3.20 4.29 0.33
N SER A 43 -4.00 5.37 0.29
CA SER A 43 -4.91 5.65 -0.82
C SER A 43 -4.23 5.93 -2.17
N PHE A 44 -2.91 6.08 -2.21
CA PHE A 44 -2.14 6.27 -3.45
C PHE A 44 -1.75 4.93 -4.11
N ALA A 45 -1.80 3.82 -3.37
CA ALA A 45 -1.47 2.50 -3.90
C ALA A 45 -2.26 2.10 -5.16
N PRO A 46 -3.58 2.38 -5.27
CA PRO A 46 -4.37 2.11 -6.48
C PRO A 46 -3.87 2.83 -7.74
N VAL A 47 -3.06 3.86 -7.60
CA VAL A 47 -2.43 4.59 -8.72
C VAL A 47 -0.98 4.17 -8.90
N LEU A 48 -0.19 4.16 -7.82
CA LEU A 48 1.26 3.89 -7.90
C LEU A 48 1.56 2.46 -8.36
N LEU A 49 0.82 1.45 -7.86
CA LEU A 49 1.09 0.05 -8.18
C LEU A 49 0.82 -0.28 -9.66
N PRO A 50 -0.32 0.10 -10.28
CA PRO A 50 -0.50 -0.11 -11.71
C PRO A 50 0.52 0.67 -12.55
N LEU A 51 0.76 1.95 -12.23
CA LEU A 51 1.69 2.79 -13.01
C LEU A 51 3.16 2.33 -12.89
N SER A 52 3.55 1.66 -11.82
CA SER A 52 4.89 1.08 -11.71
C SER A 52 5.13 -0.10 -12.67
N ARG A 53 4.05 -0.73 -13.14
CA ARG A 53 4.08 -1.84 -14.12
C ARG A 53 3.85 -1.36 -15.54
N GLU A 54 2.96 -0.40 -15.70
CA GLU A 54 2.54 0.16 -16.99
C GLU A 54 2.28 1.66 -16.83
N ASP A 55 3.21 2.49 -17.27
CA ASP A 55 3.08 3.95 -17.19
C ASP A 55 2.11 4.49 -18.24
N GLY A 56 1.50 5.63 -17.97
CA GLY A 56 0.60 6.29 -18.94
C GLY A 56 -0.81 5.70 -19.01
N LEU A 57 -1.29 5.07 -17.95
CA LEU A 57 -2.65 4.53 -17.92
C LEU A 57 -3.71 5.64 -17.91
N PRO A 58 -4.84 5.43 -18.64
CA PRO A 58 -5.99 6.30 -18.53
C PRO A 58 -6.54 6.34 -17.09
N ILE A 59 -6.95 7.52 -16.64
CA ILE A 59 -7.52 7.69 -15.30
C ILE A 59 -8.76 6.82 -15.06
N GLY A 60 -9.58 6.60 -16.12
CA GLY A 60 -10.73 5.70 -16.07
C GLY A 60 -10.33 4.23 -15.86
N GLU A 61 -9.22 3.82 -16.45
CA GLU A 61 -8.68 2.45 -16.29
C GLU A 61 -8.16 2.23 -14.86
N LEU A 62 -7.48 3.22 -14.28
CA LEU A 62 -7.05 3.19 -12.88
C LEU A 62 -8.25 3.04 -11.94
N GLY A 63 -9.34 3.80 -12.20
CA GLY A 63 -10.59 3.68 -11.45
C GLY A 63 -11.21 2.29 -11.56
N ARG A 64 -11.29 1.75 -12.78
CA ARG A 64 -11.84 0.41 -13.03
C ARG A 64 -11.05 -0.70 -12.31
N ARG A 65 -9.72 -0.69 -12.42
CA ARG A 65 -8.84 -1.69 -11.77
C ARG A 65 -8.93 -1.66 -10.24
N SER A 66 -9.21 -0.50 -9.67
CA SER A 66 -9.26 -0.30 -8.21
C SER A 66 -10.67 -0.37 -7.61
N GLY A 67 -11.70 -0.48 -8.44
CA GLY A 67 -13.09 -0.42 -7.98
C GLY A 67 -13.52 0.95 -7.45
N LEU A 68 -12.77 2.02 -7.79
CA LEU A 68 -13.07 3.38 -7.36
C LEU A 68 -13.89 4.12 -8.42
N SER A 69 -14.75 5.03 -7.94
CA SER A 69 -15.48 5.93 -8.84
C SER A 69 -14.52 6.87 -9.58
N LYS A 70 -14.93 7.34 -10.77
CA LYS A 70 -14.15 8.32 -11.55
C LYS A 70 -13.82 9.58 -10.74
N GLN A 71 -14.77 10.05 -9.94
CA GLN A 71 -14.56 11.23 -9.09
C GLN A 71 -13.50 10.97 -8.02
N ALA A 72 -13.60 9.85 -7.28
CA ALA A 72 -12.63 9.49 -6.25
C ALA A 72 -11.22 9.33 -6.85
N MET A 73 -11.11 8.66 -8.00
CA MET A 73 -9.82 8.51 -8.69
C MET A 73 -9.26 9.87 -9.13
N THR A 74 -10.09 10.77 -9.66
CA THR A 74 -9.66 12.12 -10.06
C THR A 74 -9.11 12.92 -8.87
N GLU A 75 -9.74 12.82 -7.70
CA GLU A 75 -9.26 13.50 -6.50
C GLU A 75 -7.93 12.93 -6.00
N ILE A 76 -7.79 11.60 -6.02
CA ILE A 76 -6.52 10.94 -5.66
C ILE A 76 -5.40 11.40 -6.60
N VAL A 77 -5.63 11.39 -7.91
CA VAL A 77 -4.63 11.82 -8.90
C VAL A 77 -4.25 13.28 -8.70
N ARG A 78 -5.22 14.20 -8.51
CA ARG A 78 -4.93 15.63 -8.21
C ARG A 78 -4.06 15.80 -6.95
N LEU A 79 -4.35 15.00 -5.92
CA LEU A 79 -3.60 15.04 -4.68
C LEU A 79 -2.15 14.54 -4.88
N MET A 80 -1.98 13.57 -5.75
CA MET A 80 -0.66 13.03 -6.12
C MET A 80 0.12 13.97 -7.03
N GLU A 81 -0.54 14.71 -7.94
CA GLU A 81 0.09 15.76 -8.74
C GLU A 81 0.65 16.88 -7.84
N LYS A 82 -0.13 17.33 -6.85
CA LYS A 82 0.35 18.33 -5.87
C LYS A 82 1.57 17.89 -5.08
N ARG A 83 1.86 16.59 -5.05
CA ARG A 83 3.02 15.98 -4.38
C ARG A 83 4.10 15.56 -5.37
N GLU A 84 3.96 15.95 -6.63
CA GLU A 84 4.93 15.63 -7.69
C GLU A 84 5.17 14.12 -7.88
N LEU A 85 4.17 13.29 -7.51
CA LEU A 85 4.24 11.84 -7.68
C LEU A 85 3.81 11.39 -9.07
N VAL A 86 2.85 12.09 -9.65
CA VAL A 86 2.33 11.84 -10.98
C VAL A 86 2.16 13.16 -11.74
N ARG A 87 1.97 13.03 -13.03
CA ARG A 87 1.54 14.12 -13.94
C ARG A 87 0.43 13.60 -14.83
N THR A 88 -0.46 14.46 -15.25
CA THR A 88 -1.50 14.12 -16.20
C THR A 88 -1.25 14.79 -17.54
N CYS A 89 -1.67 14.14 -18.62
CA CYS A 89 -1.73 14.74 -19.95
C CYS A 89 -2.99 14.23 -20.68
N ARG A 90 -3.39 14.94 -21.72
CA ARG A 90 -4.44 14.44 -22.63
C ARG A 90 -3.85 13.37 -23.53
N ASP A 91 -4.65 12.37 -23.85
CA ASP A 91 -4.29 11.38 -24.85
C ASP A 91 -4.16 12.02 -26.24
N GLU A 92 -3.16 11.59 -27.00
CA GLU A 92 -2.88 12.14 -28.33
C GLU A 92 -3.96 11.77 -29.36
N GLN A 93 -4.63 10.63 -29.19
CA GLN A 93 -5.65 10.13 -30.12
C GLN A 93 -7.07 10.52 -29.71
N ASP A 94 -7.34 10.65 -28.41
CA ASP A 94 -8.63 11.09 -27.87
C ASP A 94 -8.44 12.11 -26.74
N SER A 95 -8.57 13.37 -27.05
CA SER A 95 -8.41 14.48 -26.09
C SER A 95 -9.37 14.45 -24.90
N ARG A 96 -10.41 13.60 -24.92
CA ARG A 96 -11.32 13.38 -23.79
C ARG A 96 -10.73 12.43 -22.74
N VAL A 97 -9.70 11.68 -23.12
CA VAL A 97 -9.01 10.75 -22.24
C VAL A 97 -7.85 11.47 -21.55
N ILE A 98 -7.80 11.36 -20.23
CA ILE A 98 -6.68 11.86 -19.41
C ILE A 98 -5.80 10.66 -19.04
N ARG A 99 -4.52 10.72 -19.39
CA ARG A 99 -3.50 9.75 -19.02
C ARG A 99 -2.73 10.22 -17.81
N VAL A 100 -2.38 9.28 -16.95
CA VAL A 100 -1.62 9.49 -15.72
C VAL A 100 -0.25 8.84 -15.87
N HIS A 101 0.81 9.62 -15.69
CA HIS A 101 2.19 9.17 -15.76
C HIS A 101 2.90 9.37 -14.42
N LEU A 102 3.83 8.49 -14.09
CA LEU A 102 4.70 8.71 -12.94
C LEU A 102 5.62 9.92 -13.20
N ALA A 103 5.66 10.87 -12.29
CA ALA A 103 6.69 11.90 -12.22
C ALA A 103 8.00 11.31 -11.66
N PRO A 104 9.16 11.98 -11.76
CA PRO A 104 10.42 11.45 -11.27
C PRO A 104 10.36 10.97 -9.82
N ARG A 105 9.71 11.71 -8.93
CA ARG A 105 9.50 11.33 -7.53
C ARG A 105 8.66 10.06 -7.40
N GLY A 106 7.60 9.91 -8.20
CA GLY A 106 6.77 8.69 -8.23
C GLY A 106 7.53 7.48 -8.76
N ARG A 107 8.42 7.65 -9.76
CA ARG A 107 9.28 6.58 -10.30
C ARG A 107 10.31 6.09 -9.27
N ALA A 108 10.81 6.98 -8.42
CA ALA A 108 11.78 6.62 -7.39
C ALA A 108 11.13 5.94 -6.17
N PHE A 109 9.82 6.11 -5.96
CA PHE A 109 9.11 5.59 -4.80
C PHE A 109 9.26 4.08 -4.56
N PRO A 110 9.17 3.18 -5.57
CA PRO A 110 9.33 1.74 -5.35
C PRO A 110 10.69 1.36 -4.76
N LEU A 111 11.76 2.06 -5.17
CA LEU A 111 13.11 1.84 -4.62
C LEU A 111 13.16 2.24 -3.14
N VAL A 112 12.63 3.42 -2.82
CA VAL A 112 12.55 3.91 -1.43
C VAL A 112 11.69 2.99 -0.57
N ALA A 113 10.54 2.56 -1.06
CA ALA A 113 9.67 1.63 -0.35
C ALA A 113 10.39 0.31 -0.04
N ARG A 114 11.17 -0.22 -0.99
CA ARG A 114 11.99 -1.42 -0.80
C ARG A 114 13.05 -1.25 0.28
N GLU A 115 13.76 -0.12 0.30
CA GLU A 115 14.75 0.16 1.34
C GLU A 115 14.11 0.21 2.73
N VAL A 116 12.97 0.90 2.86
CA VAL A 116 12.23 0.96 4.13
C VAL A 116 11.74 -0.42 4.56
N LEU A 117 11.25 -1.24 3.63
CA LEU A 117 10.85 -2.62 3.92
C LEU A 117 12.03 -3.45 4.41
N ALA A 118 13.19 -3.37 3.76
CA ALA A 118 14.40 -4.09 4.16
C ALA A 118 14.85 -3.70 5.59
N GLU A 119 14.77 -2.42 5.94
CA GLU A 119 15.08 -1.94 7.30
C GLU A 119 14.10 -2.52 8.34
N ILE A 120 12.80 -2.62 8.00
CA ILE A 120 11.79 -3.19 8.90
C ILE A 120 12.01 -4.70 9.03
N GLU A 121 12.32 -5.41 7.95
CA GLU A 121 12.66 -6.83 7.98
C GLU A 121 13.90 -7.10 8.83
N ALA A 122 14.94 -6.30 8.67
CA ALA A 122 16.14 -6.39 9.51
C ALA A 122 15.81 -6.21 11.00
N LEU A 123 14.93 -5.25 11.33
CA LEU A 123 14.44 -5.06 12.69
C LEU A 123 13.66 -6.28 13.19
N LEU A 124 12.79 -6.88 12.38
CA LEU A 124 12.04 -8.09 12.74
C LEU A 124 12.98 -9.26 13.04
N ARG A 125 14.03 -9.46 12.23
CA ARG A 125 15.05 -10.52 12.40
C ARG A 125 15.87 -10.39 13.69
N THR A 126 15.85 -9.25 14.35
CA THR A 126 16.47 -9.11 15.69
C THR A 126 15.60 -9.70 16.81
N HIS A 127 14.33 -10.01 16.55
CA HIS A 127 13.35 -10.48 17.53
C HIS A 127 12.69 -11.81 17.17
N LEU A 128 12.71 -12.19 15.91
CA LEU A 128 12.07 -13.39 15.36
C LEU A 128 13.10 -14.21 14.58
N ASP A 129 13.03 -15.49 14.69
CA ASP A 129 13.82 -16.37 13.83
C ASP A 129 13.16 -16.56 12.44
N GLU A 130 13.86 -17.24 11.54
CA GLU A 130 13.38 -17.45 10.16
C GLU A 130 12.11 -18.33 10.11
N ALA A 131 11.96 -19.27 11.06
CA ALA A 131 10.79 -20.14 11.14
C ALA A 131 9.55 -19.34 11.55
N ASP A 132 9.69 -18.43 12.53
CA ASP A 132 8.63 -17.53 12.98
C ASP A 132 8.20 -16.58 11.88
N LEU A 133 9.15 -15.96 11.15
CA LEU A 133 8.85 -15.06 10.03
C LEU A 133 8.09 -15.79 8.93
N THR A 134 8.54 -16.98 8.54
CA THR A 134 7.87 -17.81 7.53
C THR A 134 6.47 -18.23 7.96
N ALA A 135 6.29 -18.62 9.22
CA ALA A 135 5.00 -19.01 9.77
C ALA A 135 4.03 -17.81 9.80
N MET A 136 4.51 -16.65 10.20
CA MET A 136 3.73 -15.40 10.21
C MET A 136 3.30 -15.00 8.80
N GLU A 137 4.21 -15.03 7.83
CA GLU A 137 3.89 -14.70 6.44
C GLU A 137 2.81 -15.63 5.87
N ARG A 138 2.96 -16.93 6.07
CA ARG A 138 1.99 -17.94 5.64
C ARG A 138 0.62 -17.73 6.28
N ALA A 139 0.57 -17.43 7.58
CA ALA A 139 -0.67 -17.18 8.31
C ALA A 139 -1.38 -15.90 7.78
N LEU A 140 -0.63 -14.82 7.55
CA LEU A 140 -1.17 -13.58 7.01
C LEU A 140 -1.67 -13.75 5.56
N GLN A 141 -0.96 -14.50 4.72
CA GLN A 141 -1.41 -14.82 3.35
C GLN A 141 -2.71 -15.64 3.37
N THR A 142 -2.82 -16.61 4.28
CA THR A 142 -4.04 -17.39 4.44
C THR A 142 -5.21 -16.51 4.86
N LEU A 143 -4.99 -15.65 5.85
CA LEU A 143 -6.01 -14.74 6.36
C LEU A 143 -6.49 -13.76 5.28
N SER A 144 -5.60 -13.23 4.45
CA SER A 144 -5.94 -12.26 3.40
C SER A 144 -6.81 -12.85 2.29
N ARG A 145 -6.84 -14.17 2.13
CA ARG A 145 -7.65 -14.88 1.13
C ARG A 145 -9.01 -15.37 1.67
N LEU A 146 -9.24 -15.23 2.97
CA LEU A 146 -10.53 -15.63 3.57
C LEU A 146 -11.64 -14.66 3.11
N GLY A 147 -12.71 -15.21 2.55
CA GLY A 147 -13.87 -14.42 2.11
C GLY A 147 -13.82 -13.91 0.65
N GLU A 148 -12.75 -14.16 -0.08
CA GLU A 148 -12.69 -13.94 -1.54
C GLU A 148 -13.35 -15.14 -2.26
N ARG A 149 -14.71 -15.15 -2.30
CA ARG A 149 -15.53 -16.04 -3.17
C ARG A 149 -16.52 -15.20 -3.95
#